data_91787de2127482f7867d1a4ec8309151
#
_entry.id   91787de2127482f7867d1a4ec8309151
#
_cell.length_a   1.000
_cell.length_b   1.000
_cell.length_c   1.000
_cell.angle_alpha   90.00
_cell.angle_beta   90.00
_cell.angle_gamma   90.00
#
_symmetry.space_group_name_H-M   'P 1'
#
loop_
_entity.id
_entity.type
_entity.pdbx_description
1 polymer ?
#
loop_
_entity_poly.entity_id
_entity_poly.type
_entity_poly.pdbx_seq_one_letter_code
_entity_poly.pdbx_strand_id
1 'polypeptide(L)'
;KDFTKGMVLRGYKTEDFKKLKIIKQDNFSGDINGLLENNISIGKELSFDLNLKIGDKIMIMSPMGVQTIVGNLPKQQTFIINSVYDSGLAEFDQNIAFININTLENFFNLKKDDRNLEIYLKDPKNIEKFKKEIQEIFNQDYVYSWSDLNSSLFSALKVERNVMFIILSLIIIVAAFNIISGLTILVKNKTRDIAILKSIGVLNKSIIKIFFLIGVIIGTTATIFGIFLGVTFSLYIENIRQFISSTFNISLFPEEIYFLSKMPSEININSIVIITICSILITIVVSIFPALKAANMDPIKSLKYE
;
A
#
# COMPACT_ATOMS: atom_id res chain seq x y z
N LYS A 1 32.57 11.85 18.89
CA LYS A 1 31.76 10.59 19.10
C LYS A 1 31.94 9.79 17.84
N ASP A 2 32.61 8.64 17.91
CA ASP A 2 32.80 7.74 16.80
C ASP A 2 31.49 6.96 16.64
N PHE A 3 30.65 7.38 15.68
CA PHE A 3 29.48 6.65 15.30
C PHE A 3 29.85 5.65 14.19
N THR A 4 29.53 4.39 14.39
CA THR A 4 29.69 3.34 13.38
C THR A 4 28.32 2.84 12.99
N LYS A 5 27.99 2.89 11.69
CA LYS A 5 26.70 2.42 11.14
C LYS A 5 26.97 1.55 9.93
N GLY A 6 26.24 0.43 9.82
CA GLY A 6 26.27 -0.40 8.61
C GLY A 6 25.54 0.30 7.47
N MET A 7 26.11 0.23 6.26
CA MET A 7 25.51 0.81 5.06
C MET A 7 25.76 -0.06 3.82
N VAL A 8 24.91 0.10 2.83
CA VAL A 8 25.07 -0.51 1.50
C VAL A 8 25.63 0.53 0.55
N LEU A 9 26.78 0.23 -0.05
CA LEU A 9 27.37 1.06 -1.10
C LEU A 9 26.89 0.59 -2.47
N ARG A 10 26.39 1.52 -3.28
CA ARG A 10 26.00 1.28 -4.66
C ARG A 10 26.92 2.06 -5.58
N GLY A 11 27.56 1.34 -6.54
CA GLY A 11 28.46 1.92 -7.52
C GLY A 11 27.74 2.24 -8.83
N TYR A 12 27.84 3.49 -9.27
CA TYR A 12 27.28 3.93 -10.56
C TYR A 12 28.34 4.64 -11.41
N LYS A 13 28.17 4.55 -12.73
CA LYS A 13 28.81 5.51 -13.61
C LYS A 13 28.14 6.86 -13.42
N THR A 14 28.88 7.96 -13.50
CA THR A 14 28.35 9.31 -13.33
C THR A 14 27.16 9.60 -14.28
N GLU A 15 27.20 9.10 -15.51
CA GLU A 15 26.13 9.27 -16.50
C GLU A 15 24.84 8.53 -16.12
N ASP A 16 24.94 7.35 -15.50
CA ASP A 16 23.79 6.55 -15.10
C ASP A 16 23.23 7.06 -13.76
N PHE A 17 24.09 7.54 -12.85
CA PHE A 17 23.67 8.20 -11.62
C PHE A 17 22.72 9.37 -11.89
N LYS A 18 23.02 10.21 -12.88
CA LYS A 18 22.14 11.33 -13.30
C LYS A 18 20.76 10.92 -13.78
N LYS A 19 20.60 9.68 -14.25
CA LYS A 19 19.32 9.17 -14.76
C LYS A 19 18.38 8.70 -13.65
N LEU A 20 18.90 8.48 -12.44
CA LEU A 20 18.12 8.03 -11.31
C LEU A 20 17.03 9.05 -10.96
N LYS A 21 15.80 8.57 -10.77
CA LYS A 21 14.67 9.44 -10.40
C LYS A 21 14.92 10.20 -9.10
N ILE A 22 15.58 9.56 -8.13
CA ILE A 22 15.94 10.13 -6.82
C ILE A 22 16.81 11.39 -6.95
N ILE A 23 17.63 11.43 -7.99
CA ILE A 23 18.57 12.55 -8.23
C ILE A 23 17.90 13.72 -8.96
N LYS A 24 16.80 13.44 -9.66
CA LYS A 24 16.05 14.44 -10.43
C LYS A 24 14.98 15.18 -9.62
N GLN A 25 14.84 14.85 -8.35
CA GLN A 25 13.87 15.49 -7.46
C GLN A 25 14.41 16.82 -6.92
N ASP A 26 13.52 17.73 -6.59
CA ASP A 26 13.85 19.09 -6.08
C ASP A 26 14.61 19.05 -4.74
N ASN A 27 14.67 17.91 -4.08
CA ASN A 27 15.31 17.69 -2.79
C ASN A 27 16.77 17.21 -2.89
N PHE A 28 17.36 17.18 -4.09
CA PHE A 28 18.79 16.86 -4.26
C PHE A 28 19.65 18.10 -4.03
N SER A 29 20.64 17.97 -3.14
CA SER A 29 21.60 19.04 -2.83
C SER A 29 23.01 18.62 -3.19
N GLY A 30 23.78 19.47 -3.87
CA GLY A 30 25.16 19.24 -4.25
C GLY A 30 25.39 19.10 -5.75
N ASP A 31 26.55 18.54 -6.14
CA ASP A 31 26.93 18.41 -7.53
C ASP A 31 26.57 17.04 -8.12
N ILE A 32 25.64 17.03 -9.07
CA ILE A 32 25.22 15.82 -9.81
C ILE A 32 26.38 15.21 -10.62
N ASN A 33 27.33 16.01 -11.06
CA ASN A 33 28.49 15.58 -11.85
C ASN A 33 29.63 15.06 -10.96
N GLY A 34 29.51 15.28 -9.67
CA GLY A 34 30.61 15.13 -8.73
C GLY A 34 30.84 13.72 -8.21
N LEU A 35 30.22 12.68 -8.78
CA LEU A 35 30.45 11.29 -8.37
C LEU A 35 31.82 10.79 -8.92
N LEU A 36 32.90 11.44 -8.45
CA LEU A 36 34.28 11.14 -8.79
C LEU A 36 34.84 10.08 -7.84
N GLU A 37 36.12 9.66 -8.06
CA GLU A 37 36.72 8.53 -7.34
C GLU A 37 36.71 8.62 -5.81
N ASN A 38 36.84 9.82 -5.23
CA ASN A 38 36.87 10.01 -3.78
C ASN A 38 35.60 10.67 -3.23
N ASN A 39 34.55 10.74 -4.03
CA ASN A 39 33.30 11.39 -3.65
C ASN A 39 32.21 10.37 -3.35
N ILE A 40 31.34 10.75 -2.43
CA ILE A 40 30.16 9.95 -2.03
C ILE A 40 28.92 10.82 -2.00
N SER A 41 27.81 10.26 -2.45
CA SER A 41 26.46 10.81 -2.27
C SER A 41 25.76 10.02 -1.18
N ILE A 42 25.27 10.70 -0.14
CA ILE A 42 24.61 10.09 1.01
C ILE A 42 23.14 10.50 1.06
N GLY A 43 22.31 9.70 1.72
CA GLY A 43 20.91 10.07 1.95
C GLY A 43 20.77 11.13 3.04
N LYS A 44 19.68 11.88 2.98
CA LYS A 44 19.36 12.97 3.89
C LYS A 44 19.29 12.52 5.36
N GLU A 45 18.66 11.39 5.61
CA GLU A 45 18.53 10.85 6.96
C GLU A 45 19.90 10.46 7.54
N LEU A 46 20.78 9.86 6.73
CA LEU A 46 22.15 9.56 7.15
C LEU A 46 22.95 10.82 7.43
N SER A 47 22.80 11.86 6.58
CA SER A 47 23.39 13.18 6.79
C SER A 47 22.96 13.79 8.13
N PHE A 48 21.67 13.67 8.46
CA PHE A 48 21.11 14.15 9.72
C PHE A 48 21.59 13.35 10.93
N ASP A 49 21.51 12.02 10.88
CA ASP A 49 21.91 11.10 11.97
C ASP A 49 23.37 11.31 12.39
N LEU A 50 24.25 11.49 11.42
CA LEU A 50 25.69 11.66 11.64
C LEU A 50 26.13 13.13 11.71
N ASN A 51 25.19 14.07 11.56
CA ASN A 51 25.43 15.51 11.49
C ASN A 51 26.53 15.88 10.47
N LEU A 52 26.44 15.27 9.27
CA LEU A 52 27.37 15.45 8.17
C LEU A 52 26.79 16.41 7.12
N LYS A 53 27.66 17.23 6.53
CA LYS A 53 27.32 18.19 5.49
C LYS A 53 28.12 17.95 4.22
N ILE A 54 27.70 18.55 3.12
CA ILE A 54 28.47 18.55 1.86
C ILE A 54 29.84 19.19 2.13
N GLY A 55 30.90 18.49 1.71
CA GLY A 55 32.28 18.84 1.95
C GLY A 55 32.92 18.11 3.13
N ASP A 56 32.15 17.50 4.02
CA ASP A 56 32.67 16.72 5.14
C ASP A 56 33.26 15.40 4.65
N LYS A 57 34.11 14.81 5.48
CA LYS A 57 34.77 13.53 5.21
C LYS A 57 34.10 12.41 5.99
N ILE A 58 33.81 11.32 5.32
CA ILE A 58 33.32 10.08 5.91
C ILE A 58 34.31 8.95 5.62
N MET A 59 34.63 8.17 6.64
CA MET A 59 35.49 6.99 6.49
C MET A 59 34.64 5.74 6.38
N ILE A 60 34.83 4.98 5.32
CA ILE A 60 34.15 3.71 5.08
C ILE A 60 35.12 2.58 5.32
N MET A 61 34.67 1.56 6.04
CA MET A 61 35.43 0.37 6.36
C MET A 61 34.76 -0.85 5.75
N SER A 62 35.53 -1.64 5.00
CA SER A 62 35.06 -2.94 4.50
C SER A 62 35.48 -4.06 5.46
N PRO A 63 34.53 -4.94 5.85
CA PRO A 63 34.90 -6.13 6.61
C PRO A 63 35.75 -7.12 5.79
N MET A 64 35.66 -7.07 4.47
CA MET A 64 36.56 -7.79 3.56
C MET A 64 37.90 -7.05 3.49
N GLY A 65 38.80 -7.45 4.35
CA GLY A 65 40.13 -6.84 4.45
C GLY A 65 41.18 -7.49 3.55
N VAL A 66 42.39 -6.96 3.63
CA VAL A 66 43.57 -7.57 3.00
C VAL A 66 44.12 -8.59 3.99
N GLN A 67 44.32 -9.84 3.53
CA GLN A 67 44.98 -10.87 4.31
C GLN A 67 46.43 -10.49 4.52
N THR A 68 46.82 -10.31 5.78
CA THR A 68 48.22 -10.02 6.14
C THR A 68 48.76 -11.14 7.05
N ILE A 69 50.09 -11.15 7.25
CA ILE A 69 50.75 -12.13 8.12
C ILE A 69 50.20 -12.08 9.58
N VAL A 70 49.60 -10.95 9.98
CA VAL A 70 49.07 -10.68 11.34
C VAL A 70 47.56 -10.89 11.40
N GLY A 71 46.90 -11.26 10.30
CA GLY A 71 45.46 -11.45 10.21
C GLY A 71 44.77 -10.56 9.13
N ASN A 72 43.45 -10.57 9.09
CA ASN A 72 42.67 -9.74 8.17
C ASN A 72 42.60 -8.32 8.71
N LEU A 73 43.20 -7.36 7.98
CA LEU A 73 43.07 -5.93 8.27
C LEU A 73 41.92 -5.36 7.43
N PRO A 74 40.89 -4.72 8.03
CA PRO A 74 39.80 -4.13 7.27
C PRO A 74 40.32 -3.01 6.37
N LYS A 75 39.87 -3.02 5.12
CA LYS A 75 40.20 -1.95 4.16
C LYS A 75 39.41 -0.70 4.50
N GLN A 76 40.08 0.42 4.60
CA GLN A 76 39.48 1.71 4.94
C GLN A 76 39.75 2.72 3.82
N GLN A 77 38.74 3.52 3.50
CA GLN A 77 38.88 4.63 2.55
C GLN A 77 38.05 5.82 3.02
N THR A 78 38.63 7.01 2.89
CA THR A 78 37.95 8.26 3.21
C THR A 78 37.35 8.85 1.96
N PHE A 79 36.07 9.24 2.03
CA PHE A 79 35.33 9.90 0.97
C PHE A 79 34.92 11.30 1.40
N ILE A 80 34.75 12.20 0.42
CA ILE A 80 34.21 13.53 0.60
C ILE A 80 32.74 13.50 0.17
N ILE A 81 31.86 13.98 1.04
CA ILE A 81 30.44 14.09 0.74
C ILE A 81 30.26 15.21 -0.29
N ASN A 82 29.90 14.85 -1.53
CA ASN A 82 29.69 15.82 -2.58
C ASN A 82 28.20 16.16 -2.80
N SER A 83 27.32 15.31 -2.35
CA SER A 83 25.88 15.50 -2.51
C SER A 83 25.05 14.74 -1.47
N VAL A 84 23.86 15.26 -1.21
CA VAL A 84 22.86 14.66 -0.32
C VAL A 84 21.57 14.50 -1.12
N TYR A 85 21.03 13.30 -1.14
CA TYR A 85 19.78 12.98 -1.81
C TYR A 85 18.66 12.69 -0.81
N ASP A 86 17.41 12.88 -1.22
CA ASP A 86 16.21 12.55 -0.46
C ASP A 86 15.30 11.70 -1.34
N SER A 87 15.18 10.41 -1.05
CA SER A 87 14.34 9.48 -1.80
C SER A 87 12.88 9.51 -1.38
N GLY A 88 12.58 10.13 -0.24
CA GLY A 88 11.30 10.07 0.44
C GLY A 88 11.06 8.78 1.23
N LEU A 89 12.08 7.90 1.31
CA LEU A 89 12.09 6.67 2.10
C LEU A 89 13.24 6.74 3.11
N ALA A 90 12.95 7.05 4.36
CA ALA A 90 13.96 7.26 5.39
C ALA A 90 14.90 6.06 5.57
N GLU A 91 14.37 4.82 5.51
CA GLU A 91 15.18 3.60 5.59
C GLU A 91 16.20 3.50 4.44
N PHE A 92 15.81 3.89 3.23
CA PHE A 92 16.70 3.94 2.08
C PHE A 92 17.78 5.01 2.27
N ASP A 93 17.37 6.20 2.70
CA ASP A 93 18.24 7.35 2.90
C ASP A 93 19.21 7.17 4.08
N GLN A 94 18.85 6.32 5.04
CA GLN A 94 19.73 5.97 6.16
C GLN A 94 20.80 4.94 5.82
N ASN A 95 20.49 4.01 4.91
CA ASN A 95 21.29 2.79 4.77
C ASN A 95 22.02 2.68 3.43
N ILE A 96 21.73 3.55 2.46
CA ILE A 96 22.34 3.48 1.12
C ILE A 96 23.19 4.72 0.85
N ALA A 97 24.33 4.51 0.20
CA ALA A 97 25.15 5.58 -0.33
C ALA A 97 25.65 5.22 -1.72
N PHE A 98 25.87 6.25 -2.54
CA PHE A 98 26.31 6.10 -3.93
C PHE A 98 27.76 6.57 -4.08
N ILE A 99 28.57 5.75 -4.74
CA ILE A 99 29.95 6.07 -5.11
C ILE A 99 30.21 5.73 -6.59
N ASN A 100 31.34 6.14 -7.10
CA ASN A 100 31.76 5.76 -8.45
C ASN A 100 31.98 4.25 -8.54
N ILE A 101 31.50 3.62 -9.63
CA ILE A 101 31.58 2.17 -9.81
C ILE A 101 33.01 1.65 -9.82
N ASN A 102 33.94 2.37 -10.42
CA ASN A 102 35.34 1.96 -10.44
C ASN A 102 35.95 2.00 -9.04
N THR A 103 35.57 2.98 -8.24
CA THR A 103 36.00 3.08 -6.84
C THR A 103 35.41 1.93 -6.01
N LEU A 104 34.14 1.58 -6.23
CA LEU A 104 33.52 0.43 -5.57
C LEU A 104 34.26 -0.86 -5.88
N GLU A 105 34.52 -1.12 -7.16
CA GLU A 105 35.25 -2.31 -7.63
C GLU A 105 36.64 -2.41 -7.00
N ASN A 106 37.38 -1.30 -7.00
CA ASN A 106 38.69 -1.24 -6.39
C ASN A 106 38.64 -1.41 -4.87
N PHE A 107 37.63 -0.87 -4.21
CA PHE A 107 37.48 -0.95 -2.77
C PHE A 107 37.15 -2.37 -2.30
N PHE A 108 36.28 -3.09 -3.02
CA PHE A 108 35.89 -4.45 -2.68
C PHE A 108 36.60 -5.54 -3.47
N ASN A 109 37.57 -5.18 -4.34
CA ASN A 109 38.27 -6.09 -5.26
C ASN A 109 37.30 -6.91 -6.16
N LEU A 110 36.24 -6.26 -6.61
CA LEU A 110 35.24 -6.88 -7.50
C LEU A 110 35.76 -6.91 -8.95
N LYS A 111 35.32 -7.91 -9.69
CA LYS A 111 35.59 -7.99 -11.14
C LYS A 111 34.50 -7.27 -11.91
N LYS A 112 34.84 -6.84 -13.15
CA LYS A 112 33.84 -6.21 -14.03
C LYS A 112 32.68 -7.13 -14.38
N ASP A 113 32.88 -8.43 -14.37
CA ASP A 113 31.88 -9.45 -14.65
C ASP A 113 30.88 -9.63 -13.48
N ASP A 114 31.20 -9.11 -12.28
CA ASP A 114 30.32 -9.13 -11.12
C ASP A 114 29.31 -7.96 -11.13
N ARG A 115 29.26 -7.16 -12.19
CA ARG A 115 28.33 -6.04 -12.32
C ARG A 115 26.91 -6.54 -12.57
N ASN A 116 25.97 -5.94 -11.88
CA ASN A 116 24.55 -6.16 -12.13
C ASN A 116 24.00 -5.13 -13.12
N LEU A 117 23.10 -5.54 -13.98
CA LEU A 117 22.32 -4.67 -14.85
C LEU A 117 21.00 -4.29 -14.16
N GLU A 118 20.78 -3.01 -13.94
CA GLU A 118 19.51 -2.51 -13.41
C GLU A 118 18.60 -2.04 -14.54
N ILE A 119 17.38 -2.57 -14.59
CA ILE A 119 16.36 -2.24 -15.59
C ILE A 119 15.22 -1.49 -14.92
N TYR A 120 14.96 -0.26 -15.35
CA TYR A 120 13.90 0.59 -14.83
C TYR A 120 12.68 0.55 -15.74
N LEU A 121 11.56 0.09 -15.21
CA LEU A 121 10.28 0.03 -15.93
C LEU A 121 9.55 1.38 -15.88
N LYS A 122 8.88 1.73 -16.99
CA LYS A 122 7.97 2.89 -17.03
C LYS A 122 6.71 2.65 -16.21
N ASP A 123 6.19 1.42 -16.24
CA ASP A 123 5.04 0.97 -15.46
C ASP A 123 5.44 -0.20 -14.56
N PRO A 124 5.67 0.02 -13.26
CA PRO A 124 6.08 -1.02 -12.33
C PRO A 124 4.94 -1.97 -11.94
N LYS A 125 3.67 -1.65 -12.27
CA LYS A 125 2.50 -2.50 -11.91
C LYS A 125 2.53 -3.87 -12.62
N ASN A 126 3.19 -3.97 -13.76
CA ASN A 126 3.27 -5.18 -14.57
C ASN A 126 4.61 -5.93 -14.44
N ILE A 127 5.29 -5.78 -13.31
CA ILE A 127 6.66 -6.29 -13.11
C ILE A 127 6.78 -7.80 -13.37
N GLU A 128 5.81 -8.60 -12.98
CA GLU A 128 5.83 -10.07 -13.16
C GLU A 128 5.82 -10.48 -14.64
N LYS A 129 5.10 -9.73 -15.47
CA LYS A 129 5.08 -9.96 -16.93
C LYS A 129 6.43 -9.62 -17.52
N PHE A 130 6.96 -8.43 -17.25
CA PHE A 130 8.25 -7.99 -17.76
C PHE A 130 9.40 -8.85 -17.26
N LYS A 131 9.36 -9.32 -16.01
CA LYS A 131 10.35 -10.25 -15.47
C LYS A 131 10.45 -11.52 -16.31
N LYS A 132 9.32 -12.11 -16.71
CA LYS A 132 9.31 -13.29 -17.59
C LYS A 132 9.90 -12.99 -18.96
N GLU A 133 9.51 -11.88 -19.59
CA GLU A 133 10.05 -11.47 -20.90
C GLU A 133 11.56 -11.22 -20.83
N ILE A 134 12.05 -10.59 -19.76
CA ILE A 134 13.48 -10.34 -19.55
C ILE A 134 14.22 -11.65 -19.27
N GLN A 135 13.64 -12.56 -18.49
CA GLN A 135 14.23 -13.88 -18.21
C GLN A 135 14.37 -14.73 -19.46
N GLU A 136 13.47 -14.61 -20.43
CA GLU A 136 13.57 -15.29 -21.72
C GLU A 136 14.75 -14.75 -22.57
N ILE A 137 15.03 -13.45 -22.45
CA ILE A 137 16.18 -12.81 -23.14
C ILE A 137 17.50 -13.18 -22.46
N PHE A 138 17.52 -13.16 -21.13
CA PHE A 138 18.69 -13.47 -20.30
C PHE A 138 18.53 -14.85 -19.63
N ASN A 139 18.43 -15.90 -20.44
CA ASN A 139 18.13 -17.25 -19.98
C ASN A 139 19.27 -17.92 -19.16
N GLN A 140 20.48 -17.38 -19.20
CA GLN A 140 21.63 -17.85 -18.42
C GLN A 140 21.84 -17.07 -17.12
N ASP A 141 21.16 -15.92 -16.96
CA ASP A 141 21.30 -15.02 -15.82
C ASP A 141 20.05 -15.06 -14.92
N TYR A 142 20.23 -14.74 -13.65
CA TYR A 142 19.11 -14.63 -12.72
C TYR A 142 18.51 -13.23 -12.78
N VAL A 143 17.20 -13.14 -13.05
CA VAL A 143 16.46 -11.90 -13.07
C VAL A 143 15.69 -11.76 -11.75
N TYR A 144 16.09 -10.80 -10.93
CA TYR A 144 15.41 -10.46 -9.68
C TYR A 144 14.65 -9.16 -9.84
N SER A 145 13.39 -9.16 -9.44
CA SER A 145 12.63 -7.93 -9.29
C SER A 145 12.89 -7.29 -7.92
N TRP A 146 12.57 -6.02 -7.77
CA TRP A 146 12.63 -5.36 -6.47
C TRP A 146 11.72 -6.05 -5.44
N SER A 147 10.58 -6.59 -5.88
CA SER A 147 9.71 -7.38 -5.01
C SER A 147 10.32 -8.70 -4.53
N ASP A 148 11.17 -9.35 -5.35
CA ASP A 148 11.89 -10.56 -4.92
C ASP A 148 12.94 -10.23 -3.87
N LEU A 149 13.70 -9.15 -4.10
CA LEU A 149 14.73 -8.70 -3.16
C LEU A 149 14.14 -8.26 -1.81
N ASN A 150 12.90 -7.78 -1.82
CA ASN A 150 12.17 -7.37 -0.63
C ASN A 150 10.99 -8.31 -0.32
N SER A 151 11.17 -9.62 -0.53
CA SER A 151 10.11 -10.62 -0.40
C SER A 151 9.42 -10.65 0.97
N SER A 152 10.15 -10.39 2.04
CA SER A 152 9.59 -10.29 3.41
C SER A 152 8.58 -9.15 3.52
N LEU A 153 8.91 -7.97 3.00
CA LEU A 153 8.01 -6.81 2.97
C LEU A 153 6.76 -7.11 2.15
N PHE A 154 6.92 -7.66 0.92
CA PHE A 154 5.79 -7.99 0.06
C PHE A 154 4.92 -9.10 0.65
N SER A 155 5.52 -10.07 1.35
CA SER A 155 4.77 -11.09 2.08
C SER A 155 3.95 -10.51 3.22
N ALA A 156 4.51 -9.59 4.00
CA ALA A 156 3.79 -8.87 5.05
C ALA A 156 2.61 -8.06 4.48
N LEU A 157 2.82 -7.30 3.40
CA LEU A 157 1.76 -6.55 2.71
C LEU A 157 0.66 -7.47 2.15
N LYS A 158 1.03 -8.67 1.67
CA LYS A 158 0.04 -9.66 1.20
C LYS A 158 -0.79 -10.21 2.35
N VAL A 159 -0.18 -10.50 3.48
CA VAL A 159 -0.89 -10.93 4.70
C VAL A 159 -1.84 -9.83 5.17
N GLU A 160 -1.37 -8.58 5.26
CA GLU A 160 -2.19 -7.42 5.62
C GLU A 160 -3.41 -7.29 4.70
N ARG A 161 -3.22 -7.36 3.40
CA ARG A 161 -4.32 -7.34 2.42
C ARG A 161 -5.35 -8.46 2.67
N ASN A 162 -4.87 -9.66 2.95
CA ASN A 162 -5.75 -10.81 3.23
C ASN A 162 -6.55 -10.59 4.52
N VAL A 163 -5.91 -10.09 5.57
CA VAL A 163 -6.57 -9.74 6.84
C VAL A 163 -7.63 -8.65 6.62
N MET A 164 -7.30 -7.59 5.89
CA MET A 164 -8.26 -6.54 5.53
C MET A 164 -9.43 -7.09 4.73
N PHE A 165 -9.20 -8.01 3.79
CA PHE A 165 -10.26 -8.67 3.04
C PHE A 165 -11.21 -9.47 3.95
N ILE A 166 -10.67 -10.20 4.93
CA ILE A 166 -11.46 -10.95 5.92
C ILE A 166 -12.32 -10.00 6.76
N ILE A 167 -11.73 -8.90 7.26
CA ILE A 167 -12.44 -7.90 8.05
C ILE A 167 -13.58 -7.28 7.23
N LEU A 168 -13.31 -6.87 5.99
CA LEU A 168 -14.32 -6.31 5.10
C LEU A 168 -15.44 -7.32 4.81
N SER A 169 -15.10 -8.59 4.59
CA SER A 169 -16.09 -9.66 4.39
C SER A 169 -16.99 -9.84 5.63
N LEU A 170 -16.41 -9.75 6.82
CA LEU A 170 -17.18 -9.83 8.07
C LEU A 170 -18.15 -8.64 8.22
N ILE A 171 -17.71 -7.44 7.90
CA ILE A 171 -18.55 -6.22 7.91
C ILE A 171 -19.73 -6.38 6.93
N ILE A 172 -19.49 -6.92 5.74
CA ILE A 172 -20.54 -7.19 4.74
C ILE A 172 -21.56 -8.21 5.29
N ILE A 173 -21.10 -9.26 5.96
CA ILE A 173 -21.97 -10.26 6.59
C ILE A 173 -22.84 -9.61 7.67
N VAL A 174 -22.27 -8.78 8.53
CA VAL A 174 -23.02 -8.03 9.56
C VAL A 174 -24.06 -7.10 8.92
N ALA A 175 -23.68 -6.39 7.85
CA ALA A 175 -24.62 -5.55 7.10
C ALA A 175 -25.78 -6.36 6.49
N ALA A 176 -25.49 -7.56 5.95
CA ALA A 176 -26.51 -8.47 5.44
C ALA A 176 -27.51 -8.88 6.53
N PHE A 177 -27.03 -9.24 7.72
CA PHE A 177 -27.92 -9.56 8.86
C PHE A 177 -28.75 -8.35 9.30
N ASN A 178 -28.21 -7.14 9.27
CA ASN A 178 -28.96 -5.93 9.58
C ASN A 178 -30.11 -5.70 8.58
N ILE A 179 -29.86 -5.92 7.28
CA ILE A 179 -30.91 -5.84 6.25
C ILE A 179 -32.01 -6.89 6.51
N ILE A 180 -31.63 -8.16 6.75
CA ILE A 180 -32.60 -9.22 7.08
C ILE A 180 -33.45 -8.85 8.29
N SER A 181 -32.81 -8.40 9.36
CA SER A 181 -33.49 -8.04 10.60
C SER A 181 -34.42 -6.85 10.41
N GLY A 182 -33.95 -5.80 9.77
CA GLY A 182 -34.77 -4.60 9.49
C GLY A 182 -36.00 -4.89 8.63
N LEU A 183 -35.81 -5.65 7.53
CA LEU A 183 -36.91 -6.07 6.67
C LEU A 183 -37.86 -7.05 7.38
N THR A 184 -37.36 -7.94 8.23
CA THR A 184 -38.20 -8.86 9.01
C THR A 184 -39.05 -8.11 10.00
N ILE A 185 -38.50 -7.11 10.69
CA ILE A 185 -39.25 -6.22 11.58
C ILE A 185 -40.30 -5.43 10.79
N LEU A 186 -39.94 -4.89 9.63
CA LEU A 186 -40.88 -4.19 8.76
C LEU A 186 -42.06 -5.09 8.34
N VAL A 187 -41.78 -6.33 7.93
CA VAL A 187 -42.78 -7.34 7.59
C VAL A 187 -43.70 -7.61 8.80
N LYS A 188 -43.11 -7.78 10.00
CA LYS A 188 -43.86 -8.00 11.24
C LYS A 188 -44.79 -6.84 11.54
N ASN A 189 -44.31 -5.61 11.44
CA ASN A 189 -45.11 -4.40 11.67
C ASN A 189 -46.26 -4.22 10.65
N LYS A 190 -46.09 -4.79 9.43
CA LYS A 190 -47.07 -4.73 8.33
C LYS A 190 -47.91 -5.99 8.21
N THR A 191 -47.86 -6.86 9.20
CA THR A 191 -48.56 -8.15 9.20
C THR A 191 -50.08 -8.00 8.93
N ARG A 192 -50.73 -7.03 9.56
CA ARG A 192 -52.15 -6.76 9.41
C ARG A 192 -52.49 -6.27 7.98
N ASP A 193 -51.68 -5.35 7.46
CA ASP A 193 -51.86 -4.81 6.11
C ASP A 193 -51.67 -5.93 5.06
N ILE A 194 -50.71 -6.82 5.27
CA ILE A 194 -50.46 -8.00 4.40
C ILE A 194 -51.67 -8.96 4.45
N ALA A 195 -52.22 -9.22 5.65
CA ALA A 195 -53.35 -10.11 5.83
C ALA A 195 -54.60 -9.56 5.10
N ILE A 196 -54.89 -8.25 5.24
CA ILE A 196 -55.98 -7.58 4.54
C ILE A 196 -55.81 -7.72 3.01
N LEU A 197 -54.58 -7.43 2.47
CA LEU A 197 -54.30 -7.57 1.05
C LEU A 197 -54.52 -9.00 0.55
N LYS A 198 -54.15 -10.01 1.31
CA LYS A 198 -54.40 -11.40 1.00
C LYS A 198 -55.87 -11.77 1.01
N SER A 199 -56.64 -11.22 1.97
CA SER A 199 -58.08 -11.49 2.11
C SER A 199 -58.90 -10.94 0.93
N ILE A 200 -58.42 -9.88 0.26
CA ILE A 200 -59.02 -9.31 -0.97
C ILE A 200 -58.45 -9.93 -2.24
N GLY A 201 -57.60 -11.00 -2.12
CA GLY A 201 -57.16 -11.80 -3.26
C GLY A 201 -55.81 -11.40 -3.88
N VAL A 202 -55.01 -10.57 -3.23
CA VAL A 202 -53.64 -10.22 -3.72
C VAL A 202 -52.77 -11.48 -3.73
N LEU A 203 -52.12 -11.74 -4.85
CA LEU A 203 -51.23 -12.89 -5.05
C LEU A 203 -49.94 -12.79 -4.19
N ASN A 204 -49.51 -13.91 -3.64
CA ASN A 204 -48.22 -14.01 -2.92
C ASN A 204 -47.05 -13.44 -3.70
N LYS A 205 -47.00 -13.61 -5.01
CA LYS A 205 -45.98 -13.04 -5.89
C LYS A 205 -45.91 -11.50 -5.84
N SER A 206 -47.06 -10.85 -5.72
CA SER A 206 -47.12 -9.37 -5.57
C SER A 206 -46.56 -8.90 -4.24
N ILE A 207 -46.86 -9.63 -3.17
CA ILE A 207 -46.32 -9.34 -1.81
C ILE A 207 -44.76 -9.52 -1.81
N ILE A 208 -44.27 -10.62 -2.39
CA ILE A 208 -42.84 -10.83 -2.55
C ILE A 208 -42.20 -9.64 -3.29
N LYS A 209 -42.78 -9.25 -4.42
CA LYS A 209 -42.26 -8.16 -5.24
C LYS A 209 -42.19 -6.84 -4.48
N ILE A 210 -43.18 -6.53 -3.65
CA ILE A 210 -43.23 -5.30 -2.86
C ILE A 210 -42.09 -5.29 -1.83
N PHE A 211 -41.98 -6.33 -0.99
CA PHE A 211 -40.94 -6.37 0.06
C PHE A 211 -39.54 -6.55 -0.51
N PHE A 212 -39.39 -7.28 -1.58
CA PHE A 212 -38.12 -7.38 -2.32
C PHE A 212 -37.68 -6.00 -2.87
N LEU A 213 -38.60 -5.27 -3.51
CA LEU A 213 -38.31 -3.94 -4.06
C LEU A 213 -37.93 -2.95 -2.95
N ILE A 214 -38.61 -2.99 -1.81
CA ILE A 214 -38.26 -2.18 -0.64
C ILE A 214 -36.82 -2.49 -0.19
N GLY A 215 -36.45 -3.75 -0.08
CA GLY A 215 -35.10 -4.16 0.28
C GLY A 215 -34.03 -3.68 -0.71
N VAL A 216 -34.29 -3.83 -2.01
CA VAL A 216 -33.40 -3.37 -3.07
C VAL A 216 -33.24 -1.84 -3.06
N ILE A 217 -34.34 -1.08 -2.87
CA ILE A 217 -34.28 0.38 -2.78
C ILE A 217 -33.44 0.81 -1.58
N ILE A 218 -33.68 0.25 -0.40
CA ILE A 218 -32.93 0.57 0.82
C ILE A 218 -31.44 0.26 0.61
N GLY A 219 -31.12 -0.92 0.10
CA GLY A 219 -29.72 -1.31 -0.10
C GLY A 219 -29.01 -0.49 -1.17
N THR A 220 -29.70 -0.16 -2.26
CA THR A 220 -29.12 0.66 -3.33
C THR A 220 -28.86 2.08 -2.86
N THR A 221 -29.82 2.69 -2.16
CA THR A 221 -29.64 4.04 -1.58
C THR A 221 -28.50 4.04 -0.56
N ALA A 222 -28.43 3.06 0.34
CA ALA A 222 -27.35 2.92 1.31
C ALA A 222 -25.99 2.75 0.61
N THR A 223 -25.93 1.98 -0.47
CA THR A 223 -24.69 1.79 -1.26
C THR A 223 -24.23 3.11 -1.90
N ILE A 224 -25.15 3.89 -2.48
CA ILE A 224 -24.82 5.20 -3.08
C ILE A 224 -24.26 6.15 -2.02
N PHE A 225 -24.93 6.25 -0.88
CA PHE A 225 -24.46 7.08 0.25
C PHE A 225 -23.11 6.59 0.80
N GLY A 226 -22.92 5.26 0.89
CA GLY A 226 -21.67 4.66 1.35
C GLY A 226 -20.50 4.99 0.42
N ILE A 227 -20.70 4.92 -0.90
CA ILE A 227 -19.69 5.31 -1.89
C ILE A 227 -19.36 6.79 -1.77
N PHE A 228 -20.37 7.65 -1.70
CA PHE A 228 -20.16 9.08 -1.57
C PHE A 228 -19.34 9.44 -0.32
N LEU A 229 -19.72 8.89 0.82
CA LEU A 229 -19.00 9.12 2.10
C LEU A 229 -17.59 8.52 2.05
N GLY A 230 -17.43 7.30 1.53
CA GLY A 230 -16.13 6.62 1.45
C GLY A 230 -15.14 7.35 0.54
N VAL A 231 -15.59 7.78 -0.64
CA VAL A 231 -14.74 8.55 -1.58
C VAL A 231 -14.37 9.90 -0.98
N THR A 232 -15.34 10.61 -0.39
CA THR A 232 -15.08 11.91 0.27
C THR A 232 -14.08 11.74 1.41
N PHE A 233 -14.26 10.74 2.26
CA PHE A 233 -13.32 10.46 3.35
C PHE A 233 -11.91 10.14 2.83
N SER A 234 -11.80 9.33 1.79
CA SER A 234 -10.51 8.97 1.19
C SER A 234 -9.80 10.17 0.57
N LEU A 235 -10.52 11.09 -0.08
CA LEU A 235 -9.95 12.32 -0.64
C LEU A 235 -9.42 13.28 0.43
N TYR A 236 -10.11 13.37 1.56
CA TYR A 236 -9.77 14.30 2.64
C TYR A 236 -9.02 13.64 3.81
N ILE A 237 -8.55 12.40 3.66
CA ILE A 237 -7.93 11.64 4.76
C ILE A 237 -6.73 12.39 5.38
N GLU A 238 -5.90 13.02 4.54
CA GLU A 238 -4.74 13.78 5.00
C GLU A 238 -5.15 15.04 5.78
N ASN A 239 -6.17 15.76 5.33
CA ASN A 239 -6.70 16.92 6.04
C ASN A 239 -7.32 16.52 7.39
N ILE A 240 -8.03 15.38 7.41
CA ILE A 240 -8.62 14.80 8.62
C ILE A 240 -7.49 14.41 9.60
N ARG A 241 -6.45 13.73 9.12
CA ARG A 241 -5.28 13.37 9.91
C ARG A 241 -4.64 14.60 10.56
N GLN A 242 -4.38 15.64 9.77
CA GLN A 242 -3.78 16.90 10.25
C GLN A 242 -4.67 17.59 11.27
N PHE A 243 -5.98 17.65 11.03
CA PHE A 243 -6.93 18.22 11.97
C PHE A 243 -6.94 17.50 13.33
N ILE A 244 -6.97 16.15 13.31
CA ILE A 244 -6.94 15.35 14.54
C ILE A 244 -5.58 15.52 15.25
N SER A 245 -4.48 15.46 14.50
CA SER A 245 -3.13 15.64 15.07
C SER A 245 -2.96 17.00 15.73
N SER A 246 -3.46 18.07 15.12
CA SER A 246 -3.38 19.43 15.67
C SER A 246 -4.28 19.64 16.87
N THR A 247 -5.46 19.01 16.89
CA THR A 247 -6.45 19.18 17.97
C THR A 247 -6.05 18.39 19.23
N PHE A 248 -5.55 17.16 19.06
CA PHE A 248 -5.22 16.27 20.16
C PHE A 248 -3.73 16.22 20.50
N ASN A 249 -2.89 16.94 19.76
CA ASN A 249 -1.44 16.95 19.92
C ASN A 249 -0.81 15.53 19.84
N ILE A 250 -1.39 14.64 19.02
CA ILE A 250 -0.96 13.24 18.86
C ILE A 250 -0.48 13.06 17.42
N SER A 251 0.71 12.51 17.22
CA SER A 251 1.17 12.08 15.90
C SER A 251 0.51 10.74 15.53
N LEU A 252 -0.63 10.79 14.82
CA LEU A 252 -1.33 9.59 14.36
C LEU A 252 -0.54 8.77 13.33
N PHE A 253 0.39 9.41 12.65
CA PHE A 253 1.20 8.81 11.61
C PHE A 253 2.64 9.36 11.74
N PRO A 254 3.45 8.81 12.69
CA PRO A 254 4.82 9.25 12.89
C PRO A 254 5.66 8.96 11.64
N GLU A 255 6.29 9.99 11.08
CA GLU A 255 7.15 9.89 9.89
C GLU A 255 8.34 8.94 10.15
N GLU A 256 8.81 8.92 11.39
CA GLU A 256 9.90 8.05 11.86
C GLU A 256 9.58 6.54 11.78
N ILE A 257 8.31 6.17 11.89
CA ILE A 257 7.87 4.76 11.87
C ILE A 257 7.42 4.34 10.47
N TYR A 258 6.68 5.21 9.78
CA TYR A 258 6.07 4.89 8.49
C TYR A 258 6.90 5.34 7.30
N PHE A 259 7.95 6.14 7.55
CA PHE A 259 8.88 6.67 6.53
C PHE A 259 8.18 7.43 5.39
N LEU A 260 7.02 7.98 5.66
CA LEU A 260 6.19 8.73 4.73
C LEU A 260 5.72 10.02 5.38
N SER A 261 5.93 11.15 4.73
CA SER A 261 5.52 12.48 5.20
C SER A 261 4.00 12.74 5.09
N LYS A 262 3.31 11.96 4.26
CA LYS A 262 1.86 12.06 4.04
C LYS A 262 1.23 10.68 4.05
N MET A 263 -0.02 10.60 4.51
CA MET A 263 -0.78 9.36 4.45
C MET A 263 -1.21 9.07 3.00
N PRO A 264 -0.65 8.06 2.34
CA PRO A 264 -0.98 7.77 0.95
C PRO A 264 -2.41 7.23 0.86
N SER A 265 -3.22 7.81 0.01
CA SER A 265 -4.56 7.32 -0.32
C SER A 265 -4.72 7.27 -1.83
N GLU A 266 -4.92 6.07 -2.38
CA GLU A 266 -5.15 5.87 -3.80
C GLU A 266 -6.59 5.39 -4.02
N ILE A 267 -7.36 6.16 -4.78
CA ILE A 267 -8.73 5.81 -5.16
C ILE A 267 -8.68 4.96 -6.44
N ASN A 268 -8.96 3.68 -6.29
CA ASN A 268 -9.02 2.77 -7.43
C ASN A 268 -10.47 2.59 -7.88
N ILE A 269 -10.80 3.15 -9.05
CA ILE A 269 -12.16 3.11 -9.63
C ILE A 269 -12.64 1.67 -9.85
N ASN A 270 -11.76 0.77 -10.28
CA ASN A 270 -12.12 -0.64 -10.50
C ASN A 270 -12.56 -1.31 -9.18
N SER A 271 -11.86 -1.03 -8.09
CA SER A 271 -12.23 -1.55 -6.77
C SER A 271 -13.59 -1.02 -6.31
N ILE A 272 -13.88 0.27 -6.52
CA ILE A 272 -15.18 0.87 -6.18
C ILE A 272 -16.29 0.19 -6.98
N VAL A 273 -16.12 -0.02 -8.28
CA VAL A 273 -17.11 -0.69 -9.14
C VAL A 273 -17.36 -2.13 -8.68
N ILE A 274 -16.31 -2.89 -8.38
CA ILE A 274 -16.43 -4.27 -7.89
C ILE A 274 -17.19 -4.31 -6.57
N ILE A 275 -16.82 -3.46 -5.60
CA ILE A 275 -17.47 -3.38 -4.30
C ILE A 275 -18.94 -3.00 -4.45
N THR A 276 -19.25 -2.05 -5.33
CA THR A 276 -20.63 -1.61 -5.62
C THR A 276 -21.48 -2.77 -6.16
N ILE A 277 -20.96 -3.49 -7.15
CA ILE A 277 -21.66 -4.65 -7.74
C ILE A 277 -21.86 -5.73 -6.67
N CYS A 278 -20.84 -6.07 -5.90
CA CYS A 278 -20.94 -7.04 -4.81
C CYS A 278 -21.98 -6.63 -3.76
N SER A 279 -22.00 -5.36 -3.34
CA SER A 279 -22.95 -4.84 -2.36
C SER A 279 -24.41 -4.95 -2.86
N ILE A 280 -24.64 -4.58 -4.11
CA ILE A 280 -25.99 -4.69 -4.71
C ILE A 280 -26.41 -6.16 -4.85
N LEU A 281 -25.52 -7.06 -5.30
CA LEU A 281 -25.81 -8.48 -5.40
C LEU A 281 -26.17 -9.09 -4.03
N ILE A 282 -25.42 -8.78 -2.99
CA ILE A 282 -25.69 -9.23 -1.63
C ILE A 282 -27.03 -8.69 -1.15
N THR A 283 -27.33 -7.41 -1.38
CA THR A 283 -28.63 -6.81 -1.04
C THR A 283 -29.79 -7.54 -1.70
N ILE A 284 -29.66 -7.86 -3.01
CA ILE A 284 -30.66 -8.62 -3.76
C ILE A 284 -30.90 -9.99 -3.12
N VAL A 285 -29.83 -10.75 -2.91
CA VAL A 285 -29.93 -12.12 -2.33
C VAL A 285 -30.53 -12.10 -0.93
N VAL A 286 -30.08 -11.17 -0.09
CA VAL A 286 -30.50 -11.07 1.31
C VAL A 286 -31.95 -10.62 1.44
N SER A 287 -32.44 -9.75 0.52
CA SER A 287 -33.83 -9.26 0.53
C SER A 287 -34.86 -10.31 0.17
N ILE A 288 -34.45 -11.40 -0.50
CA ILE A 288 -35.37 -12.49 -0.87
C ILE A 288 -35.96 -13.17 0.37
N PHE A 289 -35.17 -13.43 1.38
CA PHE A 289 -35.60 -14.17 2.57
C PHE A 289 -36.75 -13.48 3.33
N PRO A 290 -36.68 -12.20 3.73
CA PRO A 290 -37.80 -11.51 4.36
C PRO A 290 -39.02 -11.36 3.44
N ALA A 291 -38.81 -11.18 2.13
CA ALA A 291 -39.91 -11.09 1.17
C ALA A 291 -40.70 -12.41 1.04
N LEU A 292 -40.01 -13.55 1.03
CA LEU A 292 -40.65 -14.87 1.06
C LEU A 292 -41.41 -15.09 2.36
N LYS A 293 -40.82 -14.65 3.49
CA LYS A 293 -41.47 -14.76 4.80
C LYS A 293 -42.78 -13.94 4.85
N ALA A 294 -42.77 -12.74 4.28
CA ALA A 294 -43.97 -11.90 4.14
C ALA A 294 -45.08 -12.59 3.35
N ALA A 295 -44.74 -13.20 2.24
CA ALA A 295 -45.69 -13.89 1.38
C ALA A 295 -46.27 -15.19 1.98
N ASN A 296 -45.53 -15.87 2.86
CA ASN A 296 -45.97 -17.12 3.48
C ASN A 296 -46.71 -16.92 4.80
N MET A 297 -47.04 -15.69 5.21
CA MET A 297 -47.81 -15.39 6.40
C MET A 297 -49.27 -15.84 6.26
N ASP A 298 -49.79 -16.52 7.29
CA ASP A 298 -51.16 -16.97 7.35
C ASP A 298 -52.09 -15.76 7.75
N PRO A 299 -53.01 -15.35 6.87
CA PRO A 299 -53.91 -14.23 7.13
C PRO A 299 -54.81 -14.45 8.33
N ILE A 300 -55.23 -15.70 8.62
CA ILE A 300 -56.16 -16.02 9.72
C ILE A 300 -55.44 -15.82 11.07
N LYS A 301 -54.22 -16.31 11.19
CA LYS A 301 -53.45 -16.14 12.42
C LYS A 301 -53.07 -14.66 12.66
N SER A 302 -52.83 -13.93 11.56
CA SER A 302 -52.41 -12.53 11.64
C SER A 302 -53.52 -11.53 12.01
N LEU A 303 -54.78 -11.90 11.79
CA LEU A 303 -55.95 -11.11 12.15
C LEU A 303 -56.53 -11.48 13.54
N LYS A 304 -56.19 -12.68 14.07
CA LYS A 304 -56.76 -13.22 15.32
C LYS A 304 -55.96 -12.86 16.58
N TYR A 305 -54.71 -12.48 16.45
CA TYR A 305 -53.84 -12.09 17.58
C TYR A 305 -53.67 -10.57 17.61
N GLU A 306 -54.48 -9.91 18.45
CA GLU A 306 -54.14 -8.71 19.18
C GLU A 306 -53.42 -9.10 20.43
#